data_4514a0915b962bb5a099b460e2acc422
#
_entry.id   4514a0915b962bb5a099b460e2acc422
#
_cell.length_a   1.000
_cell.length_b   1.000
_cell.length_c   1.000
_cell.angle_alpha   90.00
_cell.angle_beta   90.00
_cell.angle_gamma   90.00
#
_symmetry.space_group_name_H-M   'P 1'
#
loop_
_entity.id
_entity.type
_entity.pdbx_description
1 polymer ?
#
loop_
_entity_poly.entity_id
_entity_poly.type
_entity_poly.pdbx_seq_one_letter_code
_entity_poly.pdbx_strand_id
1 'polypeptide(L)'
;LRRSRGLGDVYKRQSKGNVVHLGERECSIQRRHQKIIEESPSPRISDDVRNKMGEAAVKLAKQIKYESAGTVEFLFDDKTEEFWFLEVNTRLQVEHPVTEEVTGIDLVEEMIHVANNEKLKIKQNDVKVQGWAFESRLCAESPKKNFLPSAGRLVNINYPVGDIRVDSGYQAGGEVSIYYDSLLAKIIS
;
A
#
# COMPACT_ATOMS: atom_id res chain seq x y z
N LEU A 1 -14.88 -4.41 18.81
CA LEU A 1 -13.70 -5.03 18.19
C LEU A 1 -13.09 -4.01 17.23
N ARG A 2 -11.98 -3.36 17.63
CA ARG A 2 -11.13 -2.64 16.69
C ARG A 2 -10.32 -3.72 15.94
N ARG A 3 -10.67 -3.97 14.71
CA ARG A 3 -9.93 -4.87 13.83
C ARG A 3 -9.02 -3.99 12.99
N SER A 4 -7.71 -4.07 13.22
CA SER A 4 -6.74 -3.51 12.29
C SER A 4 -6.59 -4.46 11.09
N ARG A 5 -6.43 -3.89 9.89
CA ARG A 5 -6.09 -4.66 8.69
C ARG A 5 -4.62 -4.42 8.42
N GLY A 6 -3.78 -5.37 8.85
CA GLY A 6 -2.37 -5.37 8.47
C GLY A 6 -2.20 -5.95 7.07
N LEU A 7 -1.37 -5.34 6.26
CA LEU A 7 -1.08 -5.77 4.89
C LEU A 7 0.39 -6.16 4.78
N GLY A 8 0.66 -7.28 4.14
CA GLY A 8 2.02 -7.68 3.80
C GLY A 8 2.24 -7.56 2.30
N ASP A 9 3.22 -6.77 1.88
CA ASP A 9 3.62 -6.70 0.49
C ASP A 9 4.57 -7.84 0.14
N VAL A 10 4.27 -8.56 -0.92
CA VAL A 10 5.04 -9.72 -1.35
C VAL A 10 5.43 -9.59 -2.81
N TYR A 11 6.71 -9.82 -3.10
CA TYR A 11 7.25 -9.86 -4.45
C TYR A 11 7.76 -11.24 -4.82
N LYS A 12 7.43 -11.69 -6.01
CA LYS A 12 7.97 -12.93 -6.57
C LYS A 12 8.40 -12.77 -8.01
N ARG A 13 9.48 -13.49 -8.37
CA ARG A 13 9.85 -13.78 -9.75
C ARG A 13 9.80 -15.28 -10.06
N GLN A 14 9.32 -15.60 -11.31
CA GLN A 14 9.08 -16.97 -11.76
C GLN A 14 10.31 -17.87 -11.92
N SER A 15 11.37 -17.41 -12.51
CA SER A 15 12.40 -18.32 -13.02
C SER A 15 13.36 -18.90 -11.96
N LYS A 16 13.39 -18.38 -10.72
CA LYS A 16 14.29 -18.89 -9.65
C LYS A 16 13.71 -18.80 -8.23
N GLY A 17 12.41 -18.60 -8.06
CA GLY A 17 11.74 -18.80 -6.78
C GLY A 17 12.05 -17.81 -5.66
N ASN A 18 12.72 -16.68 -5.93
CA ASN A 18 12.94 -15.68 -4.89
C ASN A 18 11.64 -14.90 -4.62
N VAL A 19 11.21 -14.91 -3.37
CA VAL A 19 10.05 -14.17 -2.87
C VAL A 19 10.48 -13.46 -1.61
N VAL A 20 10.26 -12.16 -1.54
CA VAL A 20 10.52 -11.34 -0.37
C VAL A 20 9.26 -10.65 0.08
N HIS A 21 9.12 -10.38 1.38
CA HIS A 21 8.13 -9.44 1.89
C HIS A 21 8.81 -8.13 2.29
N LEU A 22 8.08 -7.04 2.18
CA LEU A 22 8.58 -5.69 2.43
C LEU A 22 8.03 -5.06 3.71
N GLY A 23 7.60 -5.89 4.66
CA GLY A 23 6.96 -5.45 5.88
C GLY A 23 5.43 -5.38 5.72
N GLU A 24 4.80 -4.63 6.59
CA GLU A 24 3.35 -4.45 6.60
C GLU A 24 2.96 -2.96 6.59
N ARG A 25 1.70 -2.75 6.26
CA ARG A 25 1.01 -1.46 6.34
C ARG A 25 -0.20 -1.56 7.24
N GLU A 26 -0.49 -0.51 7.96
CA GLU A 26 -1.73 -0.34 8.72
C GLU A 26 -2.74 0.47 7.89
N CYS A 27 -3.91 -0.11 7.65
CA CYS A 27 -4.94 0.49 6.80
C CYS A 27 -6.33 0.45 7.45
N SER A 28 -6.42 0.50 8.78
CA SER A 28 -7.69 0.43 9.50
C SER A 28 -8.51 1.71 9.46
N ILE A 29 -7.88 2.84 9.14
CA ILE A 29 -8.58 4.12 9.02
C ILE A 29 -9.31 4.16 7.69
N GLN A 30 -10.60 3.88 7.77
CA GLN A 30 -11.46 3.73 6.60
C GLN A 30 -12.76 4.50 6.77
N ARG A 31 -13.32 4.96 5.65
CA ARG A 31 -14.66 5.49 5.57
C ARG A 31 -15.45 4.71 4.54
N ARG A 32 -16.56 4.10 4.94
CA ARG A 32 -17.39 3.25 4.05
C ARG A 32 -16.59 2.15 3.34
N HIS A 33 -15.69 1.51 4.08
CA HIS A 33 -14.77 0.47 3.58
C HIS A 33 -13.70 0.95 2.60
N GLN A 34 -13.56 2.26 2.40
CA GLN A 34 -12.48 2.86 1.63
C GLN A 34 -11.38 3.32 2.59
N LYS A 35 -10.15 2.92 2.31
CA LYS A 35 -8.96 3.36 3.03
C LYS A 35 -8.77 4.87 2.82
N ILE A 36 -8.41 5.61 3.86
CA ILE A 36 -8.23 7.07 3.82
C ILE A 36 -6.84 7.47 4.29
N ILE A 37 -6.34 6.81 5.33
CA ILE A 37 -5.00 6.99 5.86
C ILE A 37 -4.37 5.62 5.99
N GLU A 38 -3.16 5.52 5.52
CA GLU A 38 -2.32 4.33 5.61
C GLU A 38 -0.99 4.70 6.25
N GLU A 39 -0.42 3.78 7.01
CA GLU A 39 0.90 3.97 7.63
C GLU A 39 1.76 2.71 7.54
N SER A 40 3.07 2.91 7.57
CA SER A 40 4.05 1.83 7.66
C SER A 40 5.24 2.32 8.51
N PRO A 41 5.78 1.47 9.41
CA PRO A 41 5.19 0.22 9.91
C PRO A 41 3.99 0.48 10.83
N SER A 42 3.20 -0.56 11.12
CA SER A 42 2.13 -0.48 12.11
C SER A 42 2.70 -0.28 13.52
N PRO A 43 2.20 0.69 14.28
CA PRO A 43 2.62 0.86 15.69
C PRO A 43 1.99 -0.19 16.64
N ARG A 44 1.07 -1.02 16.13
CA ARG A 44 0.31 -1.99 16.93
C ARG A 44 0.80 -3.42 16.82
N ILE A 45 1.64 -3.71 15.83
CA ILE A 45 2.10 -5.06 15.53
C ILE A 45 3.50 -5.24 16.08
N SER A 46 3.68 -6.28 16.92
CA SER A 46 5.01 -6.66 17.44
C SER A 46 5.90 -7.22 16.31
N ASP A 47 7.22 -7.18 16.49
CA ASP A 47 8.15 -7.70 15.49
C ASP A 47 7.97 -9.19 15.25
N ASP A 48 7.58 -9.96 16.27
CA ASP A 48 7.29 -11.39 16.14
C ASP A 48 6.07 -11.62 15.25
N VAL A 49 4.99 -10.89 15.46
CA VAL A 49 3.77 -10.98 14.61
C VAL A 49 4.07 -10.50 13.20
N ARG A 50 4.81 -9.40 13.03
CA ARG A 50 5.25 -8.87 11.72
C ARG A 50 5.99 -9.93 10.92
N ASN A 51 6.96 -10.59 11.54
CA ASN A 51 7.71 -11.67 10.90
C ASN A 51 6.80 -12.84 10.51
N LYS A 52 5.94 -13.30 11.40
CA LYS A 52 4.98 -14.39 11.12
C LYS A 52 4.04 -14.05 9.96
N MET A 53 3.53 -12.82 9.90
CA MET A 53 2.70 -12.36 8.79
C MET A 53 3.48 -12.35 7.48
N GLY A 54 4.71 -11.82 7.49
CA GLY A 54 5.59 -11.81 6.32
C GLY A 54 5.90 -13.22 5.82
N GLU A 55 6.24 -14.15 6.71
CA GLU A 55 6.49 -15.55 6.37
C GLU A 55 5.24 -16.24 5.79
N ALA A 56 4.06 -15.97 6.37
CA ALA A 56 2.80 -16.51 5.86
C ALA A 56 2.51 -16.00 4.45
N ALA A 57 2.73 -14.72 4.19
CA ALA A 57 2.55 -14.10 2.88
C ALA A 57 3.54 -14.67 1.84
N VAL A 58 4.81 -14.83 2.21
CA VAL A 58 5.84 -15.47 1.36
C VAL A 58 5.48 -16.92 1.05
N LYS A 59 5.04 -17.69 2.05
CA LYS A 59 4.61 -19.08 1.87
C LYS A 59 3.45 -19.18 0.90
N LEU A 60 2.43 -18.34 1.05
CA LEU A 60 1.28 -18.29 0.16
C LEU A 60 1.71 -17.98 -1.27
N ALA A 61 2.48 -16.90 -1.48
CA ALA A 61 2.95 -16.49 -2.79
C ALA A 61 3.79 -17.57 -3.49
N LYS A 62 4.63 -18.30 -2.73
CA LYS A 62 5.40 -19.44 -3.25
C LYS A 62 4.48 -20.58 -3.69
N GLN A 63 3.46 -20.91 -2.90
CA GLN A 63 2.56 -22.02 -3.16
C GLN A 63 1.71 -21.79 -4.42
N ILE A 64 1.20 -20.58 -4.62
CA ILE A 64 0.41 -20.21 -5.81
C ILE A 64 1.29 -19.81 -7.00
N LYS A 65 2.60 -19.84 -6.84
CA LYS A 65 3.58 -19.41 -7.86
C LYS A 65 3.30 -17.98 -8.37
N TYR A 66 2.91 -17.09 -7.45
CA TYR A 66 2.58 -15.71 -7.79
C TYR A 66 3.79 -14.94 -8.34
N GLU A 67 3.56 -14.08 -9.33
CA GLU A 67 4.56 -13.21 -9.95
C GLU A 67 4.16 -11.76 -9.88
N SER A 68 5.15 -10.87 -9.81
CA SER A 68 4.97 -9.44 -9.66
C SER A 68 4.70 -9.01 -8.20
N ALA A 69 4.36 -7.73 -8.01
CA ALA A 69 3.93 -7.18 -6.73
C ALA A 69 2.53 -7.64 -6.38
N GLY A 70 2.32 -7.99 -5.13
CA GLY A 70 1.01 -8.33 -4.61
C GLY A 70 0.94 -8.06 -3.12
N THR A 71 -0.25 -8.00 -2.58
CA THR A 71 -0.49 -7.75 -1.16
C THR A 71 -1.37 -8.82 -0.58
N VAL A 72 -0.93 -9.39 0.54
CA VAL A 72 -1.75 -10.30 1.34
C VAL A 72 -2.37 -9.51 2.47
N GLU A 73 -3.70 -9.44 2.50
CA GLU A 73 -4.43 -8.76 3.57
C GLU A 73 -4.74 -9.72 4.71
N PHE A 74 -4.55 -9.23 5.94
CA PHE A 74 -4.87 -9.95 7.16
C PHE A 74 -5.79 -9.11 8.05
N LEU A 75 -6.63 -9.79 8.82
CA LEU A 75 -7.29 -9.22 9.99
C LEU A 75 -6.40 -9.49 11.20
N PHE A 76 -6.18 -8.47 12.01
CA PHE A 76 -5.37 -8.56 13.22
C PHE A 76 -6.18 -8.13 14.43
N ASP A 77 -6.07 -8.88 15.52
CA ASP A 77 -6.63 -8.53 16.82
C ASP A 77 -5.50 -8.07 17.75
N ASP A 78 -5.51 -6.80 18.12
CA ASP A 78 -4.47 -6.17 18.95
C ASP A 78 -4.46 -6.63 20.42
N LYS A 79 -5.46 -7.40 20.85
CA LYS A 79 -5.54 -7.94 22.22
C LYS A 79 -4.95 -9.33 22.33
N THR A 80 -5.18 -10.16 21.32
CA THR A 80 -4.72 -11.53 21.29
C THR A 80 -3.44 -11.72 20.49
N GLU A 81 -3.04 -10.68 19.73
CA GLU A 81 -1.96 -10.72 18.73
C GLU A 81 -2.15 -11.81 17.67
N GLU A 82 -3.39 -12.23 17.46
CA GLU A 82 -3.73 -13.21 16.43
C GLU A 82 -4.06 -12.51 15.11
N PHE A 83 -3.72 -13.16 14.01
CA PHE A 83 -4.07 -12.66 12.68
C PHE A 83 -4.66 -13.76 11.80
N TRP A 84 -5.55 -13.36 10.90
CA TRP A 84 -6.27 -14.24 9.98
C TRP A 84 -6.17 -13.74 8.57
N PHE A 85 -5.94 -14.64 7.64
CA PHE A 85 -5.95 -14.34 6.22
C PHE A 85 -7.32 -13.76 5.80
N LEU A 86 -7.30 -12.71 5.01
CA LEU A 86 -8.50 -12.09 4.44
C LEU A 86 -8.55 -12.30 2.92
N GLU A 87 -7.59 -11.74 2.19
CA GLU A 87 -7.56 -11.80 0.73
C GLU A 87 -6.15 -11.57 0.18
N VAL A 88 -5.98 -11.80 -1.13
CA VAL A 88 -4.80 -11.40 -1.88
C VAL A 88 -5.19 -10.41 -2.96
N ASN A 89 -4.55 -9.26 -2.96
CA ASN A 89 -4.63 -8.29 -4.06
C ASN A 89 -3.46 -8.55 -5.01
N THR A 90 -3.76 -9.10 -6.18
CA THR A 90 -2.77 -9.49 -7.19
C THR A 90 -2.39 -8.32 -8.09
N ARG A 91 -2.10 -7.19 -7.51
CA ARG A 91 -1.76 -5.91 -8.16
C ARG A 91 -1.04 -4.99 -7.20
N LEU A 92 -0.41 -3.96 -7.74
CA LEU A 92 0.03 -2.82 -6.95
C LEU A 92 -1.16 -2.13 -6.30
N GLN A 93 -1.04 -1.77 -5.04
CA GLN A 93 -2.10 -1.05 -4.31
C GLN A 93 -1.84 0.46 -4.28
N VAL A 94 -2.90 1.24 -4.01
CA VAL A 94 -2.81 2.71 -3.94
C VAL A 94 -1.79 3.12 -2.89
N GLU A 95 -1.78 2.45 -1.75
CA GLU A 95 -0.97 2.71 -0.58
C GLU A 95 0.48 2.16 -0.64
N HIS A 96 0.97 1.75 -1.81
CA HIS A 96 2.36 1.28 -1.96
C HIS A 96 3.43 2.32 -1.57
N PRO A 97 3.21 3.64 -1.73
CA PRO A 97 4.23 4.63 -1.41
C PRO A 97 4.73 4.57 0.03
N VAL A 98 3.90 4.24 1.03
CA VAL A 98 4.40 4.14 2.40
C VAL A 98 5.40 2.99 2.57
N THR A 99 5.26 1.90 1.81
CA THR A 99 6.26 0.83 1.78
C THR A 99 7.54 1.29 1.09
N GLU A 100 7.44 2.03 -0.01
CA GLU A 100 8.60 2.58 -0.73
C GLU A 100 9.39 3.54 0.16
N GLU A 101 8.71 4.45 0.87
CA GLU A 101 9.36 5.42 1.75
C GLU A 101 10.15 4.75 2.89
N VAL A 102 9.58 3.74 3.56
CA VAL A 102 10.26 3.08 4.68
C VAL A 102 11.30 2.04 4.27
N THR A 103 11.26 1.53 3.02
CA THR A 103 12.20 0.50 2.54
C THR A 103 13.24 1.03 1.58
N GLY A 104 13.00 2.18 0.95
CA GLY A 104 13.82 2.73 -0.11
C GLY A 104 13.79 1.91 -1.42
N ILE A 105 12.77 1.08 -1.60
CA ILE A 105 12.61 0.18 -2.76
C ILE A 105 11.50 0.74 -3.65
N ASP A 106 11.80 1.04 -4.92
CA ASP A 106 10.80 1.41 -5.92
C ASP A 106 10.07 0.15 -6.41
N LEU A 107 8.79 0.06 -6.03
CA LEU A 107 7.96 -1.10 -6.33
C LEU A 107 7.61 -1.19 -7.81
N VAL A 108 7.43 -0.06 -8.47
CA VAL A 108 7.08 0.00 -9.89
C VAL A 108 8.28 -0.41 -10.74
N GLU A 109 9.48 0.06 -10.39
CA GLU A 109 10.72 -0.36 -11.04
C GLU A 109 10.92 -1.88 -10.94
N GLU A 110 10.76 -2.44 -9.74
CA GLU A 110 10.89 -3.89 -9.54
C GLU A 110 9.82 -4.70 -10.31
N MET A 111 8.60 -4.17 -10.43
CA MET A 111 7.57 -4.80 -11.27
C MET A 111 7.97 -4.83 -12.75
N ILE A 112 8.58 -3.76 -13.26
CA ILE A 112 9.09 -3.68 -14.64
C ILE A 112 10.23 -4.68 -14.83
N HIS A 113 11.18 -4.77 -13.90
CA HIS A 113 12.25 -5.77 -13.94
C HIS A 113 11.69 -7.20 -13.96
N VAL A 114 10.69 -7.49 -13.13
CA VAL A 114 10.03 -8.81 -13.13
C VAL A 114 9.34 -9.09 -14.47
N ALA A 115 8.64 -8.11 -15.03
CA ALA A 115 7.96 -8.24 -16.33
C ALA A 115 8.96 -8.47 -17.47
N ASN A 116 10.16 -7.90 -17.38
CA ASN A 116 11.27 -8.14 -18.32
C ASN A 116 12.00 -9.48 -18.09
N ASN A 117 11.49 -10.36 -17.23
CA ASN A 117 12.15 -11.60 -16.83
C ASN A 117 13.53 -11.41 -16.18
N GLU A 118 13.81 -10.27 -15.59
CA GLU A 118 15.02 -10.01 -14.84
C GLU A 118 14.94 -10.64 -13.44
N LYS A 119 16.09 -10.93 -12.85
CA LYS A 119 16.14 -11.49 -11.50
C LYS A 119 15.85 -10.41 -10.48
N LEU A 120 14.95 -10.70 -9.55
CA LEU A 120 14.82 -9.87 -8.34
C LEU A 120 16.18 -9.84 -7.62
N LYS A 121 16.79 -8.67 -7.55
CA LYS A 121 18.12 -8.49 -6.96
C LYS A 121 18.06 -8.44 -5.43
N ILE A 122 16.90 -8.07 -4.89
CA ILE A 122 16.63 -7.89 -3.48
C ILE A 122 16.51 -9.27 -2.81
N LYS A 123 17.21 -9.44 -1.68
CA LYS A 123 17.07 -10.60 -0.80
C LYS A 123 16.33 -10.16 0.47
N GLN A 124 15.68 -11.10 1.17
CA GLN A 124 14.95 -10.76 2.39
C GLN A 124 15.81 -10.03 3.44
N ASN A 125 17.06 -10.41 3.58
CA ASN A 125 17.98 -9.77 4.53
C ASN A 125 18.42 -8.35 4.13
N ASP A 126 18.18 -7.96 2.87
CA ASP A 126 18.48 -6.62 2.37
C ASP A 126 17.33 -5.64 2.66
N VAL A 127 16.12 -6.17 2.88
CA VAL A 127 14.95 -5.37 3.20
C VAL A 127 15.07 -4.85 4.64
N LYS A 128 15.11 -3.54 4.78
CA LYS A 128 15.14 -2.86 6.07
C LYS A 128 14.05 -1.80 6.10
N VAL A 129 13.21 -1.86 7.11
CA VAL A 129 12.23 -0.82 7.38
C VAL A 129 12.93 0.25 8.23
N GLN A 130 12.93 1.50 7.75
CA GLN A 130 13.56 2.63 8.41
C GLN A 130 12.57 3.78 8.54
N GLY A 131 12.40 4.29 9.77
CA GLY A 131 11.48 5.38 10.04
C GLY A 131 10.00 4.96 9.98
N TRP A 132 9.16 5.92 9.67
CA TRP A 132 7.72 5.77 9.48
C TRP A 132 7.27 6.58 8.28
N ALA A 133 6.23 6.12 7.62
CA ALA A 133 5.59 6.87 6.56
C ALA A 133 4.07 6.82 6.71
N PHE A 134 3.42 7.93 6.40
CA PHE A 134 1.97 8.06 6.34
C PHE A 134 1.54 8.47 4.93
N GLU A 135 0.49 7.85 4.44
CA GLU A 135 -0.20 8.29 3.23
C GLU A 135 -1.60 8.78 3.57
N SER A 136 -1.99 9.91 3.01
CA SER A 136 -3.36 10.42 3.05
C SER A 136 -3.91 10.54 1.65
N ARG A 137 -5.12 10.05 1.43
CA ARG A 137 -5.81 10.16 0.14
C ARG A 137 -6.57 11.46 0.05
N LEU A 138 -6.21 12.30 -0.93
CA LEU A 138 -6.97 13.48 -1.30
C LEU A 138 -8.03 13.10 -2.32
N CYS A 139 -9.30 13.22 -1.95
CA CYS A 139 -10.43 12.82 -2.79
C CYS A 139 -11.32 14.02 -3.15
N ALA A 140 -11.82 14.04 -4.38
CA ALA A 140 -12.85 14.99 -4.82
C ALA A 140 -14.22 14.60 -4.24
N GLU A 141 -14.45 15.00 -3.00
CA GLU A 141 -15.65 14.67 -2.23
C GLU A 141 -16.18 15.89 -1.49
N SER A 142 -17.49 15.93 -1.26
CA SER A 142 -18.15 17.02 -0.54
C SER A 142 -18.44 16.64 0.90
N PRO A 143 -17.72 17.16 1.91
CA PRO A 143 -18.03 16.91 3.33
C PRO A 143 -19.47 17.32 3.71
N LYS A 144 -19.97 18.43 3.14
CA LYS A 144 -21.36 18.92 3.37
C LYS A 144 -22.42 17.96 2.86
N LYS A 145 -22.10 17.12 1.88
CA LYS A 145 -22.97 16.08 1.33
C LYS A 145 -22.57 14.69 1.81
N ASN A 146 -22.06 14.59 3.04
CA ASN A 146 -21.62 13.33 3.62
C ASN A 146 -20.60 12.60 2.77
N PHE A 147 -19.60 13.35 2.23
CA PHE A 147 -18.50 12.87 1.41
C PHE A 147 -18.96 12.13 0.13
N LEU A 148 -20.05 12.59 -0.47
CA LEU A 148 -20.38 12.12 -1.82
C LEU A 148 -19.34 12.63 -2.83
N PRO A 149 -18.98 11.81 -3.83
CA PRO A 149 -18.08 12.21 -4.90
C PRO A 149 -18.57 13.49 -5.59
N SER A 150 -17.65 14.37 -5.91
CA SER A 150 -17.88 15.65 -6.60
C SER A 150 -17.09 15.66 -7.90
N ALA A 151 -17.79 15.50 -9.02
CA ALA A 151 -17.21 15.68 -10.34
C ALA A 151 -17.18 17.15 -10.75
N GLY A 152 -16.34 17.47 -11.71
CA GLY A 152 -16.26 18.80 -12.31
C GLY A 152 -14.83 19.29 -12.48
N ARG A 153 -14.72 20.55 -12.91
CA ARG A 153 -13.43 21.16 -13.21
C ARG A 153 -12.69 21.59 -11.93
N LEU A 154 -11.43 21.20 -11.84
CA LEU A 154 -10.49 21.67 -10.82
C LEU A 154 -10.01 23.06 -11.20
N VAL A 155 -10.61 24.10 -10.61
CA VAL A 155 -10.25 25.50 -10.90
C VAL A 155 -8.84 25.80 -10.41
N ASN A 156 -8.51 25.33 -9.22
CA ASN A 156 -7.20 25.49 -8.61
C ASN A 156 -6.87 24.27 -7.74
N ILE A 157 -5.63 23.82 -7.78
CA ILE A 157 -5.08 22.82 -6.89
C ILE A 157 -3.61 23.15 -6.67
N ASN A 158 -3.22 23.28 -5.40
CA ASN A 158 -1.84 23.52 -4.99
C ASN A 158 -1.44 22.41 -4.04
N TYR A 159 -0.45 21.66 -4.44
CA TYR A 159 0.12 20.61 -3.58
C TYR A 159 1.20 21.18 -2.66
N PRO A 160 1.40 20.59 -1.48
CA PRO A 160 2.50 20.96 -0.62
C PRO A 160 3.84 20.72 -1.34
N VAL A 161 4.83 21.53 -0.97
CA VAL A 161 6.22 21.42 -1.44
C VAL A 161 7.14 21.19 -0.23
N GLY A 162 8.29 20.57 -0.45
CA GLY A 162 9.27 20.25 0.58
C GLY A 162 9.43 18.72 0.75
N ASP A 163 9.65 18.26 1.96
CA ASP A 163 9.90 16.84 2.27
C ASP A 163 8.61 16.00 2.29
N ILE A 164 7.69 16.30 1.37
CA ILE A 164 6.42 15.59 1.21
C ILE A 164 6.35 15.10 -0.22
N ARG A 165 6.15 13.80 -0.39
CA ARG A 165 5.87 13.20 -1.70
C ARG A 165 4.40 13.38 -2.06
N VAL A 166 4.14 13.75 -3.30
CA VAL A 166 2.78 13.86 -3.85
C VAL A 166 2.68 13.09 -5.15
N ASP A 167 1.90 12.03 -5.13
CA ASP A 167 1.57 11.25 -6.32
C ASP A 167 0.19 11.68 -6.83
N SER A 168 0.12 12.40 -7.93
CA SER A 168 -1.13 12.93 -8.48
C SER A 168 -1.25 12.72 -9.97
N GLY A 169 -2.47 12.38 -10.40
CA GLY A 169 -2.87 12.38 -11.83
C GLY A 169 -3.60 13.66 -12.27
N TYR A 170 -3.82 14.62 -11.36
CA TYR A 170 -4.60 15.82 -11.62
C TYR A 170 -3.77 17.10 -11.46
N GLN A 171 -4.13 18.09 -12.25
CA GLN A 171 -3.57 19.46 -12.18
C GLN A 171 -4.68 20.50 -12.29
N ALA A 172 -4.37 21.75 -11.97
CA ALA A 172 -5.29 22.86 -12.14
C ALA A 172 -5.79 22.92 -13.60
N GLY A 173 -7.08 23.17 -13.78
CA GLY A 173 -7.74 23.16 -15.08
C GLY A 173 -8.24 21.77 -15.54
N GLY A 174 -7.79 20.68 -14.90
CA GLY A 174 -8.27 19.31 -15.17
C GLY A 174 -9.73 19.09 -14.77
N GLU A 175 -10.30 18.00 -15.20
CA GLU A 175 -11.69 17.63 -14.91
C GLU A 175 -11.75 16.29 -14.17
N VAL A 176 -12.47 16.27 -13.06
CA VAL A 176 -12.77 15.05 -12.30
C VAL A 176 -13.99 14.40 -12.91
N SER A 177 -13.78 13.19 -13.42
CA SER A 177 -14.83 12.42 -14.10
C SER A 177 -15.79 11.75 -13.10
N ILE A 178 -17.05 11.56 -13.52
CA ILE A 178 -18.03 10.73 -12.80
C ILE A 178 -17.82 9.23 -13.00
N TYR A 179 -16.97 8.84 -13.95
CA TYR A 179 -16.79 7.44 -14.34
C TYR A 179 -15.65 6.72 -13.62
N TYR A 180 -14.87 7.46 -12.85
CA TYR A 180 -13.70 6.95 -12.11
C TYR A 180 -13.79 7.28 -10.63
N ASP A 181 -12.87 6.72 -9.87
CA ASP A 181 -12.70 7.02 -8.44
C ASP A 181 -12.46 8.52 -8.22
N SER A 182 -12.90 9.02 -7.07
CA SER A 182 -12.71 10.43 -6.68
C SER A 182 -11.29 10.79 -6.26
N LEU A 183 -10.36 9.85 -6.25
CA LEU A 183 -8.97 10.08 -5.83
C LEU A 183 -8.26 11.09 -6.74
N LEU A 184 -7.79 12.19 -6.17
CA LEU A 184 -7.03 13.23 -6.86
C LEU A 184 -5.53 13.05 -6.71
N ALA A 185 -5.11 12.75 -5.49
CA ALA A 185 -3.71 12.60 -5.14
C ALA A 185 -3.53 11.76 -3.88
N LYS A 186 -2.32 11.25 -3.72
CA LYS A 186 -1.80 10.71 -2.46
C LYS A 186 -0.76 11.70 -1.94
N ILE A 187 -0.81 11.97 -0.65
CA ILE A 187 0.13 12.84 0.05
C ILE A 187 0.82 11.98 1.08
N ILE A 188 2.14 11.85 0.93
CA ILE A 188 2.97 10.93 1.71
C ILE A 188 4.05 11.72 2.46
N SER A 189 4.24 11.43 3.73
CA SER A 189 5.29 12.03 4.57
C SER A 189 5.92 11.00 5.49
#